data_452ef04a62e8606137da2992e93ef113
#
_entry.id   452ef04a62e8606137da2992e93ef113
#
_cell.length_a   1.000
_cell.length_b   1.000
_cell.length_c   1.000
_cell.angle_alpha   90.00
_cell.angle_beta   90.00
_cell.angle_gamma   90.00
#
_symmetry.space_group_name_H-M   'P 1'
#
loop_
_entity.id
_entity.type
_entity.pdbx_description
1 polymer ?
#
loop_
_entity_poly.entity_id
_entity_poly.type
_entity_poly.pdbx_seq_one_letter_code
_entity_poly.pdbx_strand_id
1 'polypeptide(L)'
;MLYLDVLLAIWGKGWYNIKSFAEFLEQVNRWLWGGPILLMILGTGIWITLRCRAPQFRFFPASFRAFVRSFFNRGEDHGGASPFRALCTALAATVGTGNIAGVAGAIAIGGPGAIFWMWVSAVLGMATKFAESTLAVRFRQRGRSGEWIGGPMYMIRNGLPKRFHPLATAYAILGLAAAFGVGNATQVNAVICAMEETARGYGMGQHPATAYLAGGLIAVAVVVLVSGGAGKIGRITEGMIPVVAGGYILLCCIAIGRQHCQIPTAFASILSGAFDPRAVTGGVVGSGFAALRIGVSRGTFTNEAGMGTAAMAHGSAHVEHPVEQGFMGIMEVFVDTIVICTLTALVILTSGIPIPYGSAAGAELTARALSASFGPWVSAFLCGCLCFFAVGTILGWGLYAGRCAEFLFGSIRWGWFALCQGICVMIGVILNTGTVWTLSELTNGLMALPNLVALAALMPELARLIRQYQER
;
A
#
# COMPACT_ATOMS: atom_id res chain seq x y z
N MET A 1 -17.80 48.22 10.58
CA MET A 1 -17.62 47.95 9.14
C MET A 1 -16.13 47.74 8.79
N LEU A 2 -15.23 48.64 9.13
CA LEU A 2 -13.80 48.52 8.78
C LEU A 2 -13.09 47.24 9.30
N TYR A 3 -13.47 46.70 10.46
CA TYR A 3 -12.88 45.48 11.06
C TYR A 3 -13.30 44.19 10.31
N LEU A 4 -14.49 44.14 9.75
CA LEU A 4 -14.98 42.99 9.01
C LEU A 4 -14.28 42.90 7.65
N ASP A 5 -14.03 44.05 7.00
CA ASP A 5 -13.36 44.13 5.70
C ASP A 5 -11.86 43.77 5.80
N VAL A 6 -11.21 44.11 6.92
CA VAL A 6 -9.79 43.72 7.19
C VAL A 6 -9.69 42.22 7.48
N LEU A 7 -10.63 41.64 8.24
CA LEU A 7 -10.68 40.19 8.47
C LEU A 7 -10.98 39.41 7.19
N LEU A 8 -11.90 39.89 6.35
CA LEU A 8 -12.19 39.28 5.06
C LEU A 8 -11.02 39.42 4.06
N ALA A 9 -10.26 40.52 4.11
CA ALA A 9 -9.06 40.70 3.27
C ALA A 9 -7.90 39.80 3.73
N ILE A 10 -7.73 39.61 5.03
CA ILE A 10 -6.72 38.68 5.59
C ILE A 10 -7.12 37.21 5.30
N TRP A 11 -8.39 36.87 5.48
CA TRP A 11 -8.92 35.55 5.13
C TRP A 11 -8.88 35.31 3.62
N GLY A 12 -9.27 36.29 2.80
CA GLY A 12 -9.25 36.18 1.35
C GLY A 12 -7.84 35.97 0.79
N LYS A 13 -6.82 36.68 1.30
CA LYS A 13 -5.41 36.47 0.90
C LYS A 13 -4.90 35.13 1.40
N GLY A 14 -5.27 34.67 2.58
CA GLY A 14 -4.92 33.34 3.10
C GLY A 14 -5.50 32.22 2.24
N TRP A 15 -6.77 32.32 1.84
CA TRP A 15 -7.44 31.34 0.97
C TRP A 15 -6.81 31.32 -0.46
N TYR A 16 -6.44 32.48 -1.01
CA TYR A 16 -5.79 32.54 -2.32
C TYR A 16 -4.41 31.87 -2.29
N ASN A 17 -3.64 32.08 -1.23
CA ASN A 17 -2.34 31.44 -1.05
C ASN A 17 -2.46 29.92 -0.81
N ILE A 18 -3.47 29.46 -0.06
CA ILE A 18 -3.71 28.02 0.18
C ILE A 18 -4.14 27.33 -1.11
N LYS A 19 -5.02 27.94 -1.91
CA LYS A 19 -5.47 27.40 -3.21
C LYS A 19 -4.32 27.30 -4.21
N SER A 20 -3.52 28.34 -4.33
CA SER A 20 -2.32 28.37 -5.17
C SER A 20 -1.28 27.33 -4.72
N PHE A 21 -1.12 27.13 -3.40
CA PHE A 21 -0.22 26.11 -2.85
C PHE A 21 -0.72 24.68 -3.13
N ALA A 22 -2.02 24.42 -2.98
CA ALA A 22 -2.61 23.12 -3.31
C ALA A 22 -2.46 22.80 -4.81
N GLU A 23 -2.71 23.77 -5.69
CA GLU A 23 -2.52 23.63 -7.14
C GLU A 23 -1.05 23.35 -7.49
N PHE A 24 -0.10 23.99 -6.81
CA PHE A 24 1.33 23.72 -6.97
C PHE A 24 1.68 22.29 -6.53
N LEU A 25 1.19 21.85 -5.36
CA LEU A 25 1.42 20.47 -4.91
C LEU A 25 0.85 19.44 -5.88
N GLU A 26 -0.34 19.68 -6.41
CA GLU A 26 -0.94 18.80 -7.42
C GLU A 26 -0.11 18.77 -8.71
N GLN A 27 0.44 19.90 -9.14
CA GLN A 27 1.30 19.95 -10.32
C GLN A 27 2.60 19.17 -10.11
N VAL A 28 3.24 19.33 -8.95
CA VAL A 28 4.44 18.56 -8.57
C VAL A 28 4.11 17.08 -8.51
N ASN A 29 2.98 16.70 -7.90
CA ASN A 29 2.53 15.32 -7.79
C ASN A 29 2.27 14.70 -9.18
N ARG A 30 1.57 15.42 -10.06
CA ARG A 30 1.34 14.97 -11.45
C ARG A 30 2.65 14.78 -12.23
N TRP A 31 3.63 15.67 -12.04
CA TRP A 31 4.94 15.53 -12.68
C TRP A 31 5.70 14.32 -12.11
N LEU A 32 5.72 14.18 -10.81
CA LEU A 32 6.45 13.13 -10.10
C LEU A 32 5.95 11.73 -10.49
N TRP A 33 4.63 11.51 -10.44
CA TRP A 33 3.97 10.26 -10.82
C TRP A 33 3.67 10.14 -12.31
N GLY A 34 3.84 11.22 -13.07
CA GLY A 34 3.64 11.24 -14.53
C GLY A 34 4.71 10.51 -15.33
N GLY A 35 5.92 10.33 -14.76
CA GLY A 35 7.03 9.66 -15.43
C GLY A 35 8.20 9.33 -14.52
N PRO A 36 8.86 10.31 -13.87
CA PRO A 36 10.15 10.09 -13.21
C PRO A 36 10.16 8.93 -12.20
N ILE A 37 9.25 8.91 -11.26
CA ILE A 37 9.17 7.83 -10.25
C ILE A 37 8.80 6.50 -10.88
N LEU A 38 7.83 6.48 -11.79
CA LEU A 38 7.42 5.25 -12.45
C LEU A 38 8.59 4.62 -13.23
N LEU A 39 9.34 5.45 -13.96
CA LEU A 39 10.53 4.98 -14.69
C LEU A 39 11.62 4.46 -13.74
N MET A 40 11.84 5.12 -12.61
CA MET A 40 12.81 4.66 -11.61
C MET A 40 12.39 3.35 -10.96
N ILE A 41 11.12 3.20 -10.59
CA ILE A 41 10.60 1.97 -9.97
C ILE A 41 10.67 0.80 -10.96
N LEU A 42 10.12 0.98 -12.18
CA LEU A 42 10.16 -0.05 -13.21
C LEU A 42 11.61 -0.36 -13.63
N GLY A 43 12.43 0.67 -13.84
CA GLY A 43 13.84 0.53 -14.21
C GLY A 43 14.63 -0.24 -13.15
N THR A 44 14.42 0.04 -11.88
CA THR A 44 15.03 -0.70 -10.77
C THR A 44 14.54 -2.15 -10.75
N GLY A 45 13.24 -2.39 -10.91
CA GLY A 45 12.69 -3.74 -11.00
C GLY A 45 13.24 -4.55 -12.16
N ILE A 46 13.35 -3.94 -13.34
CA ILE A 46 13.98 -4.56 -14.53
C ILE A 46 15.46 -4.86 -14.24
N TRP A 47 16.19 -3.91 -13.69
CA TRP A 47 17.61 -4.10 -13.39
C TRP A 47 17.84 -5.21 -12.39
N ILE A 48 17.09 -5.29 -11.29
CA ILE A 48 17.14 -6.38 -10.33
C ILE A 48 16.81 -7.70 -11.02
N THR A 49 15.75 -7.73 -11.83
CA THR A 49 15.33 -8.92 -12.59
C THR A 49 16.48 -9.44 -13.45
N LEU A 50 17.12 -8.58 -14.23
CA LEU A 50 18.22 -8.97 -15.12
C LEU A 50 19.49 -9.35 -14.34
N ARG A 51 19.88 -8.54 -13.36
CA ARG A 51 21.13 -8.74 -12.62
C ARG A 51 21.11 -9.94 -11.70
N CYS A 52 19.95 -10.25 -11.11
CA CYS A 52 19.76 -11.38 -10.20
C CYS A 52 19.15 -12.62 -10.89
N ARG A 53 19.10 -12.63 -12.23
CA ARG A 53 18.58 -13.76 -13.05
C ARG A 53 17.13 -14.09 -12.69
N ALA A 54 16.26 -13.09 -12.75
CA ALA A 54 14.82 -13.17 -12.52
C ALA A 54 14.45 -13.90 -11.20
N PRO A 55 14.83 -13.36 -10.04
CA PRO A 55 14.64 -14.01 -8.75
C PRO A 55 13.15 -14.29 -8.46
N GLN A 56 12.23 -13.46 -8.92
CA GLN A 56 10.80 -13.62 -8.78
C GLN A 56 10.25 -14.89 -9.44
N PHE A 57 10.85 -15.36 -10.52
CA PHE A 57 10.45 -16.62 -11.17
C PHE A 57 11.27 -17.79 -10.63
N ARG A 58 12.57 -17.63 -10.54
CA ARG A 58 13.50 -18.67 -10.11
C ARG A 58 13.25 -19.14 -8.69
N PHE A 59 12.95 -18.24 -7.78
CA PHE A 59 12.69 -18.56 -6.38
C PHE A 59 11.19 -18.68 -6.06
N PHE A 60 10.28 -18.49 -7.02
CA PHE A 60 8.86 -18.57 -6.77
C PHE A 60 8.43 -19.90 -6.13
N PRO A 61 8.86 -21.07 -6.61
CA PRO A 61 8.49 -22.34 -5.98
C PRO A 61 9.01 -22.49 -4.53
N ALA A 62 10.19 -21.95 -4.24
CA ALA A 62 10.74 -21.92 -2.88
C ALA A 62 9.97 -20.94 -2.01
N SER A 63 9.63 -19.75 -2.53
CA SER A 63 8.83 -18.73 -1.86
C SER A 63 7.45 -19.24 -1.49
N PHE A 64 6.79 -19.91 -2.42
CA PHE A 64 5.46 -20.48 -2.19
C PHE A 64 5.51 -21.58 -1.11
N ARG A 65 6.50 -22.49 -1.18
CA ARG A 65 6.70 -23.54 -0.16
C ARG A 65 6.99 -22.92 1.22
N ALA A 66 7.86 -21.91 1.28
CA ALA A 66 8.18 -21.22 2.53
C ALA A 66 6.95 -20.51 3.11
N PHE A 67 6.14 -19.85 2.26
CA PHE A 67 4.89 -19.22 2.66
C PHE A 67 3.90 -20.23 3.25
N VAL A 68 3.61 -21.32 2.53
CA VAL A 68 2.69 -22.37 3.02
C VAL A 68 3.20 -22.97 4.31
N ARG A 69 4.49 -23.30 4.40
CA ARG A 69 5.09 -23.84 5.63
C ARG A 69 4.97 -22.88 6.80
N SER A 70 5.21 -21.60 6.60
CA SER A 70 5.15 -20.56 7.64
C SER A 70 3.72 -20.30 8.12
N PHE A 71 2.72 -20.52 7.26
CA PHE A 71 1.31 -20.40 7.62
C PHE A 71 0.88 -21.47 8.63
N PHE A 72 1.40 -22.69 8.49
CA PHE A 72 1.07 -23.79 9.41
C PHE A 72 2.02 -23.88 10.61
N ASN A 73 3.29 -23.50 10.45
CA ASN A 73 4.29 -23.52 11.51
C ASN A 73 4.51 -22.10 12.05
N ARG A 74 3.64 -21.66 12.93
CA ARG A 74 3.82 -20.40 13.68
C ARG A 74 4.89 -20.66 14.74
N GLY A 75 6.17 -20.37 14.39
CA GLY A 75 7.31 -20.61 15.27
C GLY A 75 7.25 -19.76 16.55
N GLU A 76 7.87 -20.26 17.62
CA GLU A 76 8.08 -19.52 18.86
C GLU A 76 8.99 -18.30 18.63
N ASP A 77 8.81 -17.25 19.43
CA ASP A 77 9.56 -15.98 19.37
C ASP A 77 11.02 -16.19 19.88
N HIS A 78 11.88 -16.77 19.07
CA HIS A 78 13.31 -16.90 19.37
C HIS A 78 14.07 -15.59 19.08
N GLY A 79 13.72 -14.50 19.78
CA GLY A 79 14.46 -13.22 19.72
C GLY A 79 14.21 -12.35 18.48
N GLY A 80 13.14 -12.59 17.71
CA GLY A 80 12.68 -11.78 16.57
C GLY A 80 11.30 -12.19 16.10
N ALA A 81 10.67 -11.42 15.21
CA ALA A 81 9.40 -11.78 14.61
C ALA A 81 9.57 -13.02 13.71
N SER A 82 8.55 -13.90 13.66
CA SER A 82 8.56 -14.98 12.67
C SER A 82 8.52 -14.40 11.24
N PRO A 83 9.06 -15.09 10.22
CA PRO A 83 8.94 -14.66 8.82
C PRO A 83 7.51 -14.37 8.40
N PHE A 84 6.56 -15.18 8.89
CA PHE A 84 5.13 -15.01 8.62
C PHE A 84 4.55 -13.77 9.31
N ARG A 85 4.93 -13.48 10.56
CA ARG A 85 4.51 -12.28 11.28
C ARG A 85 5.00 -11.01 10.56
N ALA A 86 6.27 -11.01 10.11
CA ALA A 86 6.82 -9.91 9.34
C ALA A 86 6.06 -9.71 8.01
N LEU A 87 5.74 -10.82 7.30
CA LEU A 87 4.92 -10.79 6.09
C LEU A 87 3.51 -10.26 6.37
N CYS A 88 2.82 -10.75 7.41
CA CYS A 88 1.48 -10.27 7.76
C CYS A 88 1.47 -8.80 8.13
N THR A 89 2.54 -8.30 8.78
CA THR A 89 2.67 -6.88 9.08
C THR A 89 2.88 -6.05 7.82
N ALA A 90 3.66 -6.54 6.86
CA ALA A 90 3.82 -5.91 5.55
C ALA A 90 2.51 -5.94 4.75
N LEU A 91 1.85 -7.09 4.68
CA LEU A 91 0.53 -7.22 4.04
C LEU A 91 -0.54 -6.35 4.72
N ALA A 92 -0.46 -6.13 6.04
CA ALA A 92 -1.39 -5.22 6.71
C ALA A 92 -1.27 -3.79 6.20
N ALA A 93 -0.05 -3.34 5.87
CA ALA A 93 0.17 -2.01 5.31
C ALA A 93 -0.27 -1.91 3.84
N THR A 94 -0.09 -2.98 3.05
CA THR A 94 -0.31 -2.99 1.60
C THR A 94 -1.73 -3.43 1.22
N VAL A 95 -2.25 -4.52 1.82
CA VAL A 95 -3.62 -4.99 1.57
C VAL A 95 -4.62 -4.08 2.27
N GLY A 96 -5.27 -3.23 1.51
CA GLY A 96 -6.12 -2.19 2.06
C GLY A 96 -7.13 -1.65 1.06
N THR A 97 -7.44 -0.38 1.24
CA THR A 97 -8.32 0.36 0.34
C THR A 97 -7.81 0.40 -1.10
N GLY A 98 -6.48 0.30 -1.30
CA GLY A 98 -5.85 0.25 -2.62
C GLY A 98 -6.28 -0.94 -3.46
N ASN A 99 -6.42 -2.12 -2.88
CA ASN A 99 -6.82 -3.35 -3.60
C ASN A 99 -8.29 -3.35 -4.00
N ILE A 100 -9.12 -2.54 -3.37
CA ILE A 100 -10.55 -2.44 -3.62
C ILE A 100 -10.87 -1.18 -4.41
N ALA A 101 -10.68 -0.01 -3.81
CA ALA A 101 -10.96 1.28 -4.44
C ALA A 101 -9.92 1.65 -5.52
N GLY A 102 -8.63 1.33 -5.30
CA GLY A 102 -7.56 1.61 -6.26
C GLY A 102 -7.72 0.82 -7.55
N VAL A 103 -8.13 -0.45 -7.48
CA VAL A 103 -8.42 -1.29 -8.64
C VAL A 103 -9.65 -0.78 -9.40
N ALA A 104 -10.72 -0.43 -8.68
CA ALA A 104 -11.92 0.17 -9.27
C ALA A 104 -11.59 1.47 -10.01
N GLY A 105 -10.79 2.34 -9.39
CA GLY A 105 -10.29 3.57 -10.01
C GLY A 105 -9.38 3.31 -11.20
N ALA A 106 -8.53 2.27 -11.16
CA ALA A 106 -7.70 1.90 -12.30
C ALA A 106 -8.54 1.50 -13.52
N ILE A 107 -9.58 0.69 -13.31
CA ILE A 107 -10.51 0.27 -14.37
C ILE A 107 -11.30 1.47 -14.92
N ALA A 108 -11.82 2.33 -14.04
CA ALA A 108 -12.64 3.46 -14.44
C ALA A 108 -11.85 4.50 -15.23
N ILE A 109 -10.60 4.82 -14.83
CA ILE A 109 -9.79 5.88 -15.46
C ILE A 109 -8.91 5.31 -16.58
N GLY A 110 -8.31 4.14 -16.39
CA GLY A 110 -7.35 3.52 -17.31
C GLY A 110 -7.96 2.43 -18.20
N GLY A 111 -9.23 2.10 -18.00
CA GLY A 111 -9.88 0.96 -18.67
C GLY A 111 -9.44 -0.39 -18.10
N PRO A 112 -10.06 -1.50 -18.56
CA PRO A 112 -9.70 -2.85 -18.12
C PRO A 112 -8.22 -3.19 -18.34
N GLY A 113 -7.60 -2.62 -19.38
CA GLY A 113 -6.17 -2.80 -19.69
C GLY A 113 -5.20 -2.30 -18.61
N ALA A 114 -5.63 -1.40 -17.73
CA ALA A 114 -4.82 -0.98 -16.59
C ALA A 114 -4.45 -2.18 -15.69
N ILE A 115 -5.29 -3.21 -15.61
CA ILE A 115 -5.05 -4.42 -14.82
C ILE A 115 -3.87 -5.22 -15.39
N PHE A 116 -3.75 -5.33 -16.71
CA PHE A 116 -2.56 -5.95 -17.32
C PHE A 116 -1.26 -5.23 -16.89
N TRP A 117 -1.26 -3.92 -16.90
CA TRP A 117 -0.09 -3.14 -16.50
C TRP A 117 0.16 -3.17 -14.98
N MET A 118 -0.88 -3.39 -14.16
CA MET A 118 -0.72 -3.72 -12.75
C MET A 118 0.01 -5.06 -12.58
N TRP A 119 -0.31 -6.11 -13.37
CA TRP A 119 0.43 -7.38 -13.33
C TRP A 119 1.89 -7.22 -13.74
N VAL A 120 2.17 -6.46 -14.79
CA VAL A 120 3.55 -6.18 -15.22
C VAL A 120 4.32 -5.49 -14.10
N SER A 121 3.74 -4.46 -13.48
CA SER A 121 4.37 -3.77 -12.37
C SER A 121 4.57 -4.68 -11.15
N ALA A 122 3.63 -5.58 -10.86
CA ALA A 122 3.73 -6.54 -9.77
C ALA A 122 4.84 -7.57 -10.01
N VAL A 123 4.99 -8.10 -11.23
CA VAL A 123 6.08 -9.02 -11.58
C VAL A 123 7.45 -8.38 -11.36
N LEU A 124 7.61 -7.12 -11.74
CA LEU A 124 8.84 -6.36 -11.47
C LEU A 124 8.96 -6.00 -9.98
N GLY A 125 7.83 -5.66 -9.36
CA GLY A 125 7.71 -5.38 -7.93
C GLY A 125 8.12 -6.57 -7.05
N MET A 126 7.80 -7.81 -7.44
CA MET A 126 8.26 -9.02 -6.73
C MET A 126 9.79 -9.09 -6.65
N ALA A 127 10.50 -8.74 -7.73
CA ALA A 127 11.96 -8.69 -7.71
C ALA A 127 12.48 -7.57 -6.79
N THR A 128 11.83 -6.42 -6.82
CA THR A 128 12.18 -5.26 -5.98
C THR A 128 11.95 -5.58 -4.50
N LYS A 129 10.79 -6.13 -4.13
CA LYS A 129 10.48 -6.54 -2.75
C LYS A 129 11.41 -7.64 -2.24
N PHE A 130 11.79 -8.60 -3.11
CA PHE A 130 12.80 -9.59 -2.79
C PHE A 130 14.11 -8.92 -2.37
N ALA A 131 14.58 -7.93 -3.14
CA ALA A 131 15.78 -7.17 -2.85
C ALA A 131 15.65 -6.37 -1.54
N GLU A 132 14.54 -5.62 -1.37
CA GLU A 132 14.25 -4.84 -0.18
C GLU A 132 14.28 -5.70 1.10
N SER A 133 13.54 -6.82 1.09
CA SER A 133 13.43 -7.72 2.24
C SER A 133 14.76 -8.40 2.57
N THR A 134 15.49 -8.86 1.54
CA THR A 134 16.81 -9.49 1.71
C THR A 134 17.82 -8.50 2.30
N LEU A 135 17.92 -7.30 1.73
CA LEU A 135 18.86 -6.28 2.18
C LEU A 135 18.47 -5.69 3.54
N ALA A 136 17.19 -5.58 3.85
CA ALA A 136 16.72 -5.15 5.17
C ALA A 136 17.20 -6.09 6.28
N VAL A 137 17.11 -7.39 6.07
CA VAL A 137 17.64 -8.40 7.00
C VAL A 137 19.18 -8.36 7.07
N ARG A 138 19.85 -8.16 5.93
CA ARG A 138 21.32 -8.10 5.86
C ARG A 138 21.91 -6.95 6.66
N PHE A 139 21.28 -5.78 6.59
CA PHE A 139 21.77 -4.53 7.19
C PHE A 139 21.02 -4.10 8.46
N ARG A 140 20.17 -4.99 9.02
CA ARG A 140 19.48 -4.75 10.28
C ARG A 140 20.46 -4.60 11.45
N GLN A 141 19.99 -4.00 12.52
CA GLN A 141 20.73 -3.88 13.77
C GLN A 141 19.84 -4.21 14.97
N ARG A 142 20.43 -4.35 16.16
CA ARG A 142 19.68 -4.48 17.41
C ARG A 142 19.20 -3.10 17.86
N GLY A 143 17.90 -2.99 18.17
CA GLY A 143 17.32 -1.85 18.86
C GLY A 143 17.72 -1.80 20.32
N ARG A 144 17.34 -0.73 21.03
CA ARG A 144 17.64 -0.58 22.45
C ARG A 144 16.99 -1.64 23.35
N SER A 145 15.82 -2.14 22.96
CA SER A 145 15.10 -3.21 23.64
C SER A 145 15.54 -4.63 23.19
N GLY A 146 16.59 -4.73 22.37
CA GLY A 146 17.16 -5.98 21.91
C GLY A 146 16.48 -6.60 20.69
N GLU A 147 15.37 -6.03 20.19
CA GLU A 147 14.72 -6.48 18.98
C GLU A 147 15.51 -6.15 17.72
N TRP A 148 15.26 -6.90 16.63
CA TRP A 148 15.80 -6.59 15.33
C TRP A 148 15.04 -5.43 14.68
N ILE A 149 15.77 -4.43 14.22
CA ILE A 149 15.26 -3.27 13.50
C ILE A 149 15.97 -3.14 12.15
N GLY A 150 15.18 -2.95 11.11
CA GLY A 150 15.66 -2.81 9.72
C GLY A 150 14.87 -1.75 8.97
N GLY A 151 15.16 -1.63 7.69
CA GLY A 151 14.53 -0.69 6.78
C GLY A 151 15.54 0.08 5.95
N PRO A 152 15.11 0.88 4.96
CA PRO A 152 16.01 1.58 4.04
C PRO A 152 17.01 2.49 4.74
N MET A 153 16.61 3.18 5.82
CA MET A 153 17.52 4.03 6.58
C MET A 153 18.69 3.24 7.16
N TYR A 154 18.47 2.01 7.63
CA TYR A 154 19.54 1.14 8.12
C TYR A 154 20.34 0.51 6.99
N MET A 155 19.70 0.17 5.85
CA MET A 155 20.38 -0.28 4.65
C MET A 155 21.38 0.76 4.15
N ILE A 156 20.98 2.02 4.12
CA ILE A 156 21.84 3.15 3.72
C ILE A 156 22.95 3.37 4.75
N ARG A 157 22.60 3.44 6.03
CA ARG A 157 23.56 3.77 7.10
C ARG A 157 24.62 2.70 7.29
N ASN A 158 24.24 1.42 7.22
CA ASN A 158 25.11 0.28 7.50
C ASN A 158 25.74 -0.33 6.23
N GLY A 159 25.17 -0.07 5.06
CA GLY A 159 25.60 -0.67 3.79
C GLY A 159 26.33 0.29 2.84
N LEU A 160 26.19 1.61 3.01
CA LEU A 160 26.74 2.59 2.09
C LEU A 160 27.76 3.52 2.76
N PRO A 161 28.68 4.13 1.99
CA PRO A 161 29.64 5.11 2.48
C PRO A 161 28.96 6.32 3.15
N LYS A 162 29.63 6.97 4.09
CA LYS A 162 29.10 8.12 4.88
C LYS A 162 28.47 9.23 4.05
N ARG A 163 28.93 9.46 2.81
CA ARG A 163 28.36 10.47 1.88
C ARG A 163 26.89 10.23 1.56
N PHE A 164 26.39 9.00 1.71
CA PHE A 164 24.98 8.64 1.47
C PHE A 164 24.11 8.74 2.73
N HIS A 165 24.71 8.89 3.93
CA HIS A 165 23.94 8.94 5.19
C HIS A 165 22.84 10.02 5.24
N PRO A 166 22.97 11.20 4.60
CA PRO A 166 21.87 12.15 4.53
C PRO A 166 20.60 11.57 3.88
N LEU A 167 20.74 10.63 2.93
CA LEU A 167 19.58 9.95 2.32
C LEU A 167 18.84 9.07 3.32
N ALA A 168 19.53 8.47 4.30
CA ALA A 168 18.91 7.70 5.37
C ALA A 168 18.02 8.59 6.25
N THR A 169 18.50 9.78 6.59
CA THR A 169 17.75 10.77 7.37
C THR A 169 16.57 11.31 6.55
N ALA A 170 16.79 11.63 5.27
CA ALA A 170 15.73 12.05 4.36
C ALA A 170 14.62 10.99 4.24
N TYR A 171 14.99 9.71 4.05
CA TYR A 171 14.04 8.61 4.03
C TYR A 171 13.21 8.55 5.32
N ALA A 172 13.86 8.64 6.48
CA ALA A 172 13.17 8.54 7.77
C ALA A 172 12.20 9.71 8.01
N ILE A 173 12.57 10.94 7.61
CA ILE A 173 11.68 12.11 7.69
C ILE A 173 10.48 11.95 6.76
N LEU A 174 10.73 11.59 5.50
CA LEU A 174 9.67 11.39 4.50
C LEU A 174 8.77 10.21 4.87
N GLY A 175 9.34 9.11 5.39
CA GLY A 175 8.58 7.95 5.86
C GLY A 175 7.68 8.27 7.06
N LEU A 176 8.16 9.11 7.98
CA LEU A 176 7.33 9.58 9.09
C LEU A 176 6.18 10.47 8.60
N ALA A 177 6.45 11.37 7.65
CA ALA A 177 5.42 12.23 7.04
C ALA A 177 4.40 11.40 6.22
N ALA A 178 4.87 10.44 5.42
CA ALA A 178 4.01 9.56 4.63
C ALA A 178 3.07 8.72 5.50
N ALA A 179 3.54 8.24 6.65
CA ALA A 179 2.72 7.46 7.57
C ALA A 179 1.53 8.26 8.12
N PHE A 180 1.69 9.54 8.36
CA PHE A 180 0.57 10.39 8.79
C PHE A 180 -0.43 10.65 7.67
N GLY A 181 0.02 10.72 6.41
CA GLY A 181 -0.84 10.84 5.23
C GLY A 181 -1.45 9.51 4.80
N VAL A 182 -0.65 8.69 4.12
CA VAL A 182 -1.06 7.39 3.54
C VAL A 182 -1.53 6.42 4.62
N GLY A 183 -0.77 6.34 5.71
CA GLY A 183 -1.02 5.38 6.78
C GLY A 183 -2.23 5.69 7.66
N ASN A 184 -2.63 6.96 7.80
CA ASN A 184 -3.69 7.35 8.71
C ASN A 184 -4.84 8.07 8.00
N ALA A 185 -4.59 9.26 7.48
CA ALA A 185 -5.65 10.16 7.00
C ALA A 185 -6.42 9.58 5.81
N THR A 186 -5.72 8.98 4.82
CA THR A 186 -6.39 8.37 3.66
C THR A 186 -7.24 7.16 4.05
N GLN A 187 -6.78 6.36 5.02
CA GLN A 187 -7.48 5.15 5.44
C GLN A 187 -8.79 5.48 6.14
N VAL A 188 -8.75 6.43 7.07
CA VAL A 188 -9.97 6.87 7.78
C VAL A 188 -10.95 7.52 6.82
N ASN A 189 -10.47 8.37 5.92
CA ASN A 189 -11.30 9.00 4.90
C ASN A 189 -12.01 7.94 4.02
N ALA A 190 -11.28 6.91 3.58
CA ALA A 190 -11.86 5.83 2.77
C ALA A 190 -12.92 5.03 3.55
N VAL A 191 -12.71 4.79 4.85
CA VAL A 191 -13.71 4.13 5.71
C VAL A 191 -14.97 4.98 5.83
N ILE A 192 -14.82 6.28 6.10
CA ILE A 192 -15.98 7.20 6.23
C ILE A 192 -16.78 7.23 4.91
N CYS A 193 -16.10 7.37 3.76
CA CYS A 193 -16.77 7.34 2.47
C CYS A 193 -17.52 6.01 2.23
N ALA A 194 -16.94 4.87 2.61
CA ALA A 194 -17.58 3.57 2.48
C ALA A 194 -18.79 3.42 3.43
N MET A 195 -18.70 3.93 4.64
CA MET A 195 -19.83 3.95 5.59
C MET A 195 -20.97 4.83 5.11
N GLU A 196 -20.69 6.04 4.61
CA GLU A 196 -21.66 6.97 4.08
C GLU A 196 -22.37 6.39 2.85
N GLU A 197 -21.63 5.75 1.95
CA GLU A 197 -22.21 5.09 0.77
C GLU A 197 -23.10 3.91 1.16
N THR A 198 -22.65 3.11 2.13
CA THR A 198 -23.46 2.00 2.66
C THR A 198 -24.75 2.53 3.30
N ALA A 199 -24.67 3.56 4.14
CA ALA A 199 -25.81 4.19 4.78
C ALA A 199 -26.82 4.75 3.76
N ARG A 200 -26.30 5.40 2.70
CA ARG A 200 -27.12 5.91 1.58
C ARG A 200 -27.85 4.77 0.85
N GLY A 201 -27.16 3.64 0.64
CA GLY A 201 -27.76 2.44 0.03
C GLY A 201 -28.92 1.86 0.83
N TYR A 202 -28.97 2.07 2.15
CA TYR A 202 -30.08 1.71 3.02
C TYR A 202 -31.10 2.83 3.26
N GLY A 203 -31.04 3.94 2.50
CA GLY A 203 -31.96 5.08 2.65
C GLY A 203 -31.73 5.92 3.91
N MET A 204 -30.63 5.73 4.61
CA MET A 204 -30.28 6.53 5.79
C MET A 204 -29.65 7.85 5.36
N GLY A 205 -30.09 8.95 6.00
CA GLY A 205 -29.51 10.28 5.75
C GLY A 205 -28.06 10.36 6.25
N GLN A 206 -27.26 11.14 5.53
CA GLN A 206 -25.89 11.46 5.99
C GLN A 206 -25.98 12.47 7.15
N HIS A 207 -25.32 12.13 8.25
CA HIS A 207 -25.20 13.05 9.38
C HIS A 207 -23.71 13.26 9.70
N PRO A 208 -23.18 14.49 9.70
CA PRO A 208 -21.76 14.74 9.98
C PRO A 208 -21.25 14.11 11.28
N ALA A 209 -22.13 14.02 12.30
CA ALA A 209 -21.79 13.40 13.57
C ALA A 209 -21.40 11.91 13.44
N THR A 210 -21.92 11.18 12.45
CA THR A 210 -21.54 9.75 12.25
C THR A 210 -20.11 9.61 11.79
N ALA A 211 -19.60 10.51 10.94
CA ALA A 211 -18.21 10.53 10.51
C ALA A 211 -17.25 10.82 11.68
N TYR A 212 -17.59 11.82 12.51
CA TYR A 212 -16.78 12.13 13.70
C TYR A 212 -16.80 11.00 14.74
N LEU A 213 -17.95 10.35 14.95
CA LEU A 213 -18.06 9.22 15.87
C LEU A 213 -17.23 8.03 15.37
N ALA A 214 -17.36 7.68 14.09
CA ALA A 214 -16.58 6.59 13.48
C ALA A 214 -15.08 6.88 13.54
N GLY A 215 -14.66 8.07 13.14
CA GLY A 215 -13.27 8.50 13.23
C GLY A 215 -12.74 8.49 14.66
N GLY A 216 -13.54 8.92 15.63
CA GLY A 216 -13.22 8.87 17.06
C GLY A 216 -13.01 7.44 17.57
N LEU A 217 -13.88 6.52 17.20
CA LEU A 217 -13.74 5.09 17.54
C LEU A 217 -12.48 4.49 16.94
N ILE A 218 -12.19 4.78 15.66
CA ILE A 218 -10.95 4.34 15.00
C ILE A 218 -9.74 4.94 15.70
N ALA A 219 -9.75 6.24 16.03
CA ALA A 219 -8.64 6.90 16.72
C ALA A 219 -8.35 6.27 18.08
N VAL A 220 -9.37 5.98 18.88
CA VAL A 220 -9.22 5.29 20.16
C VAL A 220 -8.66 3.88 19.97
N ALA A 221 -9.19 3.12 19.01
CA ALA A 221 -8.67 1.79 18.69
C ALA A 221 -7.18 1.85 18.30
N VAL A 222 -6.79 2.79 17.44
CA VAL A 222 -5.40 3.00 17.01
C VAL A 222 -4.50 3.32 18.20
N VAL A 223 -4.91 4.24 19.08
CA VAL A 223 -4.13 4.57 20.29
C VAL A 223 -3.91 3.33 21.15
N VAL A 224 -4.94 2.55 21.42
CA VAL A 224 -4.87 1.34 22.24
C VAL A 224 -3.99 0.26 21.59
N LEU A 225 -4.11 0.08 20.27
CA LEU A 225 -3.41 -0.97 19.54
C LEU A 225 -1.92 -0.64 19.35
N VAL A 226 -1.61 0.60 18.95
CA VAL A 226 -0.24 1.08 18.66
C VAL A 226 0.57 1.29 19.94
N SER A 227 -0.07 1.68 21.05
CA SER A 227 0.62 1.92 22.34
C SER A 227 1.42 0.71 22.85
N GLY A 228 1.04 -0.51 22.43
CA GLY A 228 1.74 -1.74 22.77
C GLY A 228 3.02 -2.01 21.96
N GLY A 229 3.39 -1.11 21.04
CA GLY A 229 4.63 -1.18 20.26
C GLY A 229 4.64 -2.23 19.16
N ALA A 230 5.81 -2.33 18.49
CA ALA A 230 5.99 -3.16 17.29
C ALA A 230 5.61 -4.64 17.50
N GLY A 231 5.94 -5.23 18.64
CA GLY A 231 5.62 -6.63 18.94
C GLY A 231 4.12 -6.89 19.05
N LYS A 232 3.35 -5.95 19.61
CA LYS A 232 1.87 -6.06 19.69
C LYS A 232 1.24 -5.87 18.32
N ILE A 233 1.71 -4.87 17.56
CA ILE A 233 1.27 -4.63 16.18
C ILE A 233 1.45 -5.91 15.35
N GLY A 234 2.64 -6.52 15.37
CA GLY A 234 2.92 -7.73 14.62
C GLY A 234 2.01 -8.91 14.98
N ARG A 235 1.73 -9.12 16.27
CA ARG A 235 0.81 -10.19 16.71
C ARG A 235 -0.64 -9.97 16.26
N ILE A 236 -1.10 -8.73 16.28
CA ILE A 236 -2.45 -8.38 15.83
C ILE A 236 -2.57 -8.58 14.31
N THR A 237 -1.62 -8.09 13.54
CA THR A 237 -1.63 -8.21 12.08
C THR A 237 -1.48 -9.68 11.63
N GLU A 238 -0.68 -10.49 12.33
CA GLU A 238 -0.53 -11.93 12.08
C GLU A 238 -1.85 -12.69 12.24
N GLY A 239 -2.70 -12.31 13.20
CA GLY A 239 -4.02 -12.92 13.39
C GLY A 239 -5.08 -12.38 12.45
N MET A 240 -5.08 -11.06 12.23
CA MET A 240 -6.14 -10.36 11.54
C MET A 240 -6.06 -10.51 10.01
N ILE A 241 -4.87 -10.32 9.43
CA ILE A 241 -4.72 -10.23 7.97
C ILE A 241 -5.13 -11.52 7.25
N PRO A 242 -4.70 -12.73 7.67
CA PRO A 242 -5.14 -13.94 6.99
C PRO A 242 -6.66 -14.15 7.00
N VAL A 243 -7.33 -13.74 8.08
CA VAL A 243 -8.78 -13.88 8.22
C VAL A 243 -9.50 -12.90 7.28
N VAL A 244 -9.13 -11.61 7.32
CA VAL A 244 -9.82 -10.58 6.52
C VAL A 244 -9.52 -10.77 5.03
N ALA A 245 -8.26 -10.97 4.66
CA ALA A 245 -7.87 -11.21 3.27
C ALA A 245 -8.46 -12.53 2.75
N GLY A 246 -8.43 -13.60 3.55
CA GLY A 246 -9.03 -14.89 3.19
C GLY A 246 -10.54 -14.78 2.99
N GLY A 247 -11.24 -14.08 3.86
CA GLY A 247 -12.68 -13.81 3.73
C GLY A 247 -13.01 -13.01 2.47
N TYR A 248 -12.22 -11.97 2.16
CA TYR A 248 -12.37 -11.20 0.92
C TYR A 248 -12.10 -12.05 -0.33
N ILE A 249 -11.02 -12.82 -0.34
CA ILE A 249 -10.68 -13.75 -1.44
C ILE A 249 -11.82 -14.73 -1.67
N LEU A 250 -12.33 -15.35 -0.60
CA LEU A 250 -13.44 -16.31 -0.69
C LEU A 250 -14.71 -15.67 -1.28
N LEU A 251 -15.07 -14.46 -0.80
CA LEU A 251 -16.20 -13.72 -1.32
C LEU A 251 -16.04 -13.42 -2.82
N CYS A 252 -14.88 -12.95 -3.24
CA CYS A 252 -14.58 -12.69 -4.66
C CYS A 252 -14.64 -13.97 -5.50
N CYS A 253 -14.07 -15.07 -5.02
CA CYS A 253 -14.12 -16.37 -5.72
C CYS A 253 -15.55 -16.86 -5.91
N ILE A 254 -16.43 -16.71 -4.91
CA ILE A 254 -17.86 -17.08 -5.03
C ILE A 254 -18.56 -16.15 -6.03
N ALA A 255 -18.31 -14.83 -6.00
CA ALA A 255 -18.89 -13.89 -6.96
C ALA A 255 -18.52 -14.22 -8.41
N ILE A 256 -17.22 -14.46 -8.66
CA ILE A 256 -16.68 -14.81 -9.97
C ILE A 256 -17.24 -16.18 -10.41
N GLY A 257 -17.31 -17.16 -9.51
CA GLY A 257 -17.86 -18.49 -9.77
C GLY A 257 -19.32 -18.44 -10.20
N ARG A 258 -20.15 -17.54 -9.66
CA ARG A 258 -21.53 -17.33 -10.09
C ARG A 258 -21.64 -16.77 -11.51
N GLN A 259 -20.60 -16.09 -11.96
CA GLN A 259 -20.54 -15.42 -13.27
C GLN A 259 -19.42 -16.00 -14.17
N HIS A 260 -19.11 -17.28 -13.99
CA HIS A 260 -17.98 -17.95 -14.65
C HIS A 260 -17.98 -17.83 -16.16
N CYS A 261 -19.16 -17.75 -16.80
CA CYS A 261 -19.31 -17.57 -18.26
C CYS A 261 -18.70 -16.23 -18.74
N GLN A 262 -18.58 -15.22 -17.87
CA GLN A 262 -18.02 -13.92 -18.22
C GLN A 262 -16.48 -13.83 -18.04
N ILE A 263 -15.86 -14.85 -17.42
CA ILE A 263 -14.41 -14.86 -17.16
C ILE A 263 -13.59 -14.71 -18.46
N PRO A 264 -13.87 -15.47 -19.55
CA PRO A 264 -13.11 -15.31 -20.79
C PRO A 264 -13.21 -13.89 -21.38
N THR A 265 -14.42 -13.30 -21.34
CA THR A 265 -14.68 -11.94 -21.82
C THR A 265 -13.93 -10.90 -20.97
N ALA A 266 -13.89 -11.07 -19.64
CA ALA A 266 -13.16 -10.20 -18.74
C ALA A 266 -11.64 -10.24 -19.04
N PHE A 267 -11.05 -11.42 -19.20
CA PHE A 267 -9.64 -11.54 -19.60
C PHE A 267 -9.36 -10.97 -20.99
N ALA A 268 -10.23 -11.21 -21.96
CA ALA A 268 -10.12 -10.63 -23.30
C ALA A 268 -10.13 -9.10 -23.24
N SER A 269 -11.02 -8.50 -22.43
CA SER A 269 -11.08 -7.04 -22.24
C SER A 269 -9.84 -6.47 -21.55
N ILE A 270 -9.23 -7.20 -20.61
CA ILE A 270 -7.97 -6.81 -19.97
C ILE A 270 -6.85 -6.80 -21.00
N LEU A 271 -6.70 -7.88 -21.78
CA LEU A 271 -5.61 -8.03 -22.74
C LEU A 271 -5.75 -7.05 -23.91
N SER A 272 -6.94 -6.95 -24.53
CA SER A 272 -7.18 -6.01 -25.62
C SER A 272 -7.07 -4.55 -25.14
N GLY A 273 -7.67 -4.24 -23.99
CA GLY A 273 -7.63 -2.89 -23.41
C GLY A 273 -6.24 -2.44 -22.98
N ALA A 274 -5.28 -3.35 -22.78
CA ALA A 274 -3.90 -2.99 -22.45
C ALA A 274 -3.19 -2.26 -23.58
N PHE A 275 -3.52 -2.59 -24.83
CA PHE A 275 -2.85 -2.07 -26.03
C PHE A 275 -3.79 -1.16 -26.86
N ASP A 276 -5.09 -1.45 -26.86
CA ASP A 276 -6.13 -0.63 -27.49
C ASP A 276 -7.32 -0.39 -26.54
N PRO A 277 -7.18 0.50 -25.54
CA PRO A 277 -8.26 0.78 -24.60
C PRO A 277 -9.48 1.44 -25.25
N ARG A 278 -9.33 2.09 -26.40
CA ARG A 278 -10.43 2.74 -27.14
C ARG A 278 -11.47 1.72 -27.56
N ALA A 279 -11.05 0.56 -28.03
CA ALA A 279 -11.93 -0.53 -28.48
C ALA A 279 -12.79 -1.08 -27.33
N VAL A 280 -12.33 -1.02 -26.09
CA VAL A 280 -13.02 -1.59 -24.93
C VAL A 280 -13.84 -0.53 -24.18
N THR A 281 -13.43 0.73 -24.21
CA THR A 281 -14.02 1.82 -23.41
C THR A 281 -14.89 2.77 -24.25
N GLY A 282 -15.16 2.43 -25.51
CA GLY A 282 -15.91 3.31 -26.41
C GLY A 282 -15.20 4.63 -26.71
N GLY A 283 -13.87 4.63 -26.66
CA GLY A 283 -13.05 5.82 -26.96
C GLY A 283 -12.78 6.75 -25.75
N VAL A 284 -13.38 6.50 -24.60
CA VAL A 284 -13.21 7.34 -23.39
C VAL A 284 -11.78 7.31 -22.90
N VAL A 285 -11.13 6.14 -22.84
CA VAL A 285 -9.71 6.03 -22.52
C VAL A 285 -8.88 6.18 -23.79
N GLY A 286 -8.19 7.32 -23.91
CA GLY A 286 -7.64 7.80 -25.17
C GLY A 286 -6.42 7.04 -25.70
N SER A 287 -5.65 6.28 -24.89
CA SER A 287 -4.43 5.61 -25.36
C SER A 287 -3.97 4.48 -24.45
N GLY A 288 -3.25 3.50 -25.03
CA GLY A 288 -2.57 2.43 -24.28
C GLY A 288 -1.56 2.97 -23.25
N PHE A 289 -0.96 4.14 -23.52
CA PHE A 289 -0.08 4.81 -22.58
C PHE A 289 -0.83 5.29 -21.32
N ALA A 290 -2.08 5.71 -21.45
CA ALA A 290 -2.91 6.06 -20.28
C ALA A 290 -3.19 4.81 -19.43
N ALA A 291 -3.55 3.68 -20.04
CA ALA A 291 -3.74 2.42 -19.35
C ALA A 291 -2.46 1.96 -18.64
N LEU A 292 -1.30 2.04 -19.31
CA LEU A 292 0.01 1.73 -18.74
C LEU A 292 0.30 2.61 -17.52
N ARG A 293 0.21 3.93 -17.68
CA ARG A 293 0.53 4.87 -16.59
C ARG A 293 -0.36 4.64 -15.37
N ILE A 294 -1.64 4.49 -15.57
CA ILE A 294 -2.59 4.26 -14.47
C ILE A 294 -2.35 2.89 -13.84
N GLY A 295 -2.21 1.83 -14.64
CA GLY A 295 -1.99 0.47 -14.14
C GLY A 295 -0.69 0.37 -13.32
N VAL A 296 0.43 0.89 -13.83
CA VAL A 296 1.71 0.87 -13.11
C VAL A 296 1.63 1.72 -11.84
N SER A 297 1.06 2.93 -11.90
CA SER A 297 0.93 3.80 -10.73
C SER A 297 0.09 3.14 -9.64
N ARG A 298 -1.09 2.62 -9.98
CA ARG A 298 -1.98 1.96 -9.01
C ARG A 298 -1.41 0.65 -8.50
N GLY A 299 -0.77 -0.16 -9.35
CA GLY A 299 -0.06 -1.37 -8.95
C GLY A 299 1.04 -1.08 -7.94
N THR A 300 1.91 -0.12 -8.23
CA THR A 300 2.98 0.30 -7.32
C THR A 300 2.45 0.90 -6.02
N PHE A 301 1.39 1.70 -6.09
CA PHE A 301 0.76 2.27 -4.90
C PHE A 301 0.19 1.19 -3.98
N THR A 302 -0.37 0.12 -4.55
CA THR A 302 -0.98 -0.98 -3.79
C THR A 302 0.06 -1.87 -3.13
N ASN A 303 1.08 -2.33 -3.88
CA ASN A 303 2.08 -3.26 -3.36
C ASN A 303 3.31 -2.59 -2.74
N GLU A 304 3.43 -1.26 -2.84
CA GLU A 304 4.52 -0.45 -2.27
C GLU A 304 5.94 -0.91 -2.66
N ALA A 305 6.11 -1.64 -3.78
CA ALA A 305 7.43 -2.09 -4.23
C ALA A 305 8.27 -0.89 -4.73
N GLY A 306 9.49 -0.78 -4.23
CA GLY A 306 10.38 0.34 -4.50
C GLY A 306 10.28 1.47 -3.47
N MET A 307 9.27 1.46 -2.60
CA MET A 307 9.12 2.46 -1.54
C MET A 307 9.95 2.14 -0.29
N GLY A 308 10.35 0.87 -0.11
CA GLY A 308 11.15 0.43 1.04
C GLY A 308 10.38 0.27 2.34
N THR A 309 9.08 0.50 2.35
CA THR A 309 8.22 0.47 3.53
C THR A 309 8.22 -0.90 4.20
N ALA A 310 7.93 -1.95 3.45
CA ALA A 310 7.89 -3.32 3.96
C ALA A 310 9.26 -3.81 4.48
N ALA A 311 10.37 -3.24 4.01
CA ALA A 311 11.70 -3.53 4.52
C ALA A 311 11.82 -3.28 6.05
N MET A 312 11.00 -2.37 6.60
CA MET A 312 10.94 -2.13 8.04
C MET A 312 10.26 -3.25 8.81
N ALA A 313 9.25 -3.89 8.24
CA ALA A 313 8.63 -5.09 8.82
C ALA A 313 9.52 -6.31 8.63
N HIS A 314 9.97 -6.56 7.39
CA HIS A 314 10.81 -7.72 7.06
C HIS A 314 12.16 -7.71 7.79
N GLY A 315 12.73 -6.54 8.06
CA GLY A 315 13.98 -6.41 8.83
C GLY A 315 13.91 -6.95 10.25
N SER A 316 12.69 -7.09 10.82
CA SER A 316 12.50 -7.67 12.16
C SER A 316 12.45 -9.21 12.17
N ALA A 317 12.38 -9.85 11.02
CA ALA A 317 12.19 -11.29 10.91
C ALA A 317 13.42 -12.09 11.38
N HIS A 318 13.19 -13.18 12.11
CA HIS A 318 14.24 -14.13 12.48
C HIS A 318 14.37 -15.21 11.40
N VAL A 319 15.47 -15.14 10.64
CA VAL A 319 15.80 -16.10 9.57
C VAL A 319 17.28 -16.43 9.62
N GLU A 320 17.65 -17.63 9.16
CA GLU A 320 19.03 -18.09 9.09
C GLU A 320 19.82 -17.39 7.98
N HIS A 321 19.16 -17.16 6.85
CA HIS A 321 19.78 -16.47 5.73
C HIS A 321 18.88 -15.35 5.19
N PRO A 322 19.42 -14.14 4.89
CA PRO A 322 18.62 -12.99 4.43
C PRO A 322 17.73 -13.26 3.22
N VAL A 323 18.16 -14.13 2.29
CA VAL A 323 17.39 -14.52 1.08
C VAL A 323 16.06 -15.19 1.44
N GLU A 324 15.97 -15.89 2.55
CA GLU A 324 14.72 -16.55 2.98
C GLU A 324 13.63 -15.53 3.26
N GLN A 325 13.99 -14.37 3.82
CA GLN A 325 13.02 -13.29 4.00
C GLN A 325 12.69 -12.59 2.67
N GLY A 326 13.60 -12.60 1.71
CA GLY A 326 13.33 -12.18 0.33
C GLY A 326 12.20 -13.00 -0.32
N PHE A 327 12.09 -14.30 0.00
CA PHE A 327 10.97 -15.14 -0.46
C PHE A 327 9.61 -14.62 0.03
N MET A 328 9.54 -14.12 1.28
CA MET A 328 8.32 -13.51 1.80
C MET A 328 7.99 -12.20 1.08
N GLY A 329 8.99 -11.42 0.66
CA GLY A 329 8.80 -10.23 -0.16
C GLY A 329 8.21 -10.55 -1.56
N ILE A 330 8.60 -11.67 -2.19
CA ILE A 330 7.95 -12.15 -3.42
C ILE A 330 6.48 -12.47 -3.16
N MET A 331 6.19 -13.21 -2.09
CA MET A 331 4.83 -13.63 -1.75
C MET A 331 3.94 -12.47 -1.34
N GLU A 332 4.49 -11.43 -0.72
CA GLU A 332 3.76 -10.19 -0.38
C GLU A 332 3.12 -9.57 -1.63
N VAL A 333 3.92 -9.27 -2.66
CA VAL A 333 3.43 -8.66 -3.90
C VAL A 333 2.51 -9.61 -4.68
N PHE A 334 2.84 -10.91 -4.67
CA PHE A 334 2.01 -11.92 -5.32
C PHE A 334 0.60 -11.96 -4.72
N VAL A 335 0.48 -12.05 -3.40
CA VAL A 335 -0.82 -12.10 -2.70
C VAL A 335 -1.55 -10.77 -2.87
N ASP A 336 -0.88 -9.65 -2.66
CA ASP A 336 -1.47 -8.32 -2.73
C ASP A 336 -2.01 -8.00 -4.13
N THR A 337 -1.15 -8.06 -5.14
CA THR A 337 -1.50 -7.54 -6.47
C THR A 337 -1.93 -8.65 -7.44
N ILE A 338 -1.19 -9.76 -7.54
CA ILE A 338 -1.56 -10.81 -8.51
C ILE A 338 -2.83 -11.53 -8.06
N VAL A 339 -3.02 -11.78 -6.74
CA VAL A 339 -4.23 -12.45 -6.27
C VAL A 339 -5.34 -11.44 -6.00
N ILE A 340 -5.20 -10.59 -4.99
CA ILE A 340 -6.32 -9.76 -4.49
C ILE A 340 -6.77 -8.73 -5.51
N CYS A 341 -5.87 -7.97 -6.15
CA CYS A 341 -6.28 -6.99 -7.15
C CYS A 341 -6.89 -7.64 -8.39
N THR A 342 -6.40 -8.81 -8.83
CA THR A 342 -7.00 -9.54 -9.94
C THR A 342 -8.41 -10.02 -9.62
N LEU A 343 -8.63 -10.54 -8.41
CA LEU A 343 -9.97 -10.97 -7.98
C LEU A 343 -10.93 -9.77 -7.94
N THR A 344 -10.51 -8.62 -7.40
CA THR A 344 -11.31 -7.39 -7.42
C THR A 344 -11.66 -6.97 -8.85
N ALA A 345 -10.67 -6.99 -9.74
CA ALA A 345 -10.87 -6.64 -11.15
C ALA A 345 -11.86 -7.59 -11.85
N LEU A 346 -11.71 -8.91 -11.64
CA LEU A 346 -12.62 -9.89 -12.20
C LEU A 346 -14.03 -9.73 -11.66
N VAL A 347 -14.21 -9.48 -10.35
CA VAL A 347 -15.55 -9.19 -9.79
C VAL A 347 -16.20 -8.02 -10.51
N ILE A 348 -15.48 -6.92 -10.75
CA ILE A 348 -16.01 -5.75 -11.45
C ILE A 348 -16.34 -6.09 -12.90
N LEU A 349 -15.41 -6.71 -13.63
CA LEU A 349 -15.53 -6.95 -15.07
C LEU A 349 -16.52 -8.07 -15.43
N THR A 350 -16.78 -9.03 -14.52
CA THR A 350 -17.77 -10.09 -14.74
C THR A 350 -19.16 -9.73 -14.27
N SER A 351 -19.33 -8.68 -13.45
CA SER A 351 -20.61 -8.32 -12.81
C SER A 351 -21.70 -7.85 -13.76
N GLY A 352 -21.35 -7.42 -14.98
CA GLY A 352 -22.29 -6.85 -15.95
C GLY A 352 -22.80 -5.45 -15.61
N ILE A 353 -22.33 -4.82 -14.52
CA ILE A 353 -22.72 -3.44 -14.18
C ILE A 353 -22.06 -2.42 -15.11
N PRO A 354 -22.71 -1.28 -15.39
CA PRO A 354 -22.07 -0.21 -16.17
C PRO A 354 -20.89 0.38 -15.39
N ILE A 355 -19.74 0.46 -16.06
CA ILE A 355 -18.50 1.04 -15.51
C ILE A 355 -18.43 2.50 -15.95
N PRO A 356 -18.25 3.45 -15.02
CA PRO A 356 -18.20 4.89 -15.33
C PRO A 356 -16.82 5.28 -15.88
N TYR A 357 -16.52 4.86 -17.12
CA TYR A 357 -15.23 5.20 -17.74
C TYR A 357 -15.02 6.70 -17.83
N GLY A 358 -13.79 7.15 -17.60
CA GLY A 358 -13.40 8.56 -17.58
C GLY A 358 -13.73 9.31 -16.28
N SER A 359 -14.42 8.70 -15.35
CA SER A 359 -14.78 9.26 -14.05
C SER A 359 -14.00 8.60 -12.92
N ALA A 360 -13.73 9.33 -11.85
CA ALA A 360 -13.15 8.73 -10.67
C ALA A 360 -14.15 7.75 -10.04
N ALA A 361 -13.69 6.52 -9.79
CA ALA A 361 -14.43 5.50 -9.06
C ALA A 361 -13.61 4.99 -7.90
N GLY A 362 -14.28 4.63 -6.81
CA GLY A 362 -13.68 4.09 -5.61
C GLY A 362 -14.28 2.74 -5.21
N ALA A 363 -14.35 2.47 -3.92
CA ALA A 363 -14.89 1.22 -3.38
C ALA A 363 -16.37 0.99 -3.72
N GLU A 364 -17.12 2.05 -4.03
CA GLU A 364 -18.53 1.98 -4.42
C GLU A 364 -18.75 1.16 -5.71
N LEU A 365 -17.82 1.22 -6.67
CA LEU A 365 -17.89 0.39 -7.89
C LEU A 365 -17.74 -1.09 -7.55
N THR A 366 -16.80 -1.44 -6.67
CA THR A 366 -16.62 -2.81 -6.18
C THR A 366 -17.83 -3.29 -5.38
N ALA A 367 -18.40 -2.42 -4.53
CA ALA A 367 -19.59 -2.72 -3.75
C ALA A 367 -20.80 -3.01 -4.66
N ARG A 368 -21.02 -2.20 -5.69
CA ARG A 368 -22.06 -2.42 -6.68
C ARG A 368 -21.86 -3.72 -7.45
N ALA A 369 -20.62 -4.03 -7.85
CA ALA A 369 -20.30 -5.26 -8.55
C ALA A 369 -20.58 -6.51 -7.69
N LEU A 370 -20.22 -6.50 -6.41
CA LEU A 370 -20.52 -7.56 -5.46
C LEU A 370 -22.03 -7.65 -5.19
N SER A 371 -22.71 -6.50 -5.06
CA SER A 371 -24.16 -6.46 -4.83
C SER A 371 -24.97 -7.07 -5.99
N ALA A 372 -24.48 -7.01 -7.22
CA ALA A 372 -25.08 -7.70 -8.35
C ALA A 372 -25.09 -9.24 -8.16
N SER A 373 -24.11 -9.78 -7.43
CA SER A 373 -24.03 -11.23 -7.17
C SER A 373 -24.72 -11.67 -5.87
N PHE A 374 -24.70 -10.84 -4.82
CA PHE A 374 -25.12 -11.23 -3.46
C PHE A 374 -26.32 -10.44 -2.92
N GLY A 375 -26.70 -9.35 -3.58
CA GLY A 375 -27.69 -8.41 -3.09
C GLY A 375 -27.12 -7.33 -2.18
N PRO A 376 -27.94 -6.39 -1.69
CA PRO A 376 -27.49 -5.15 -1.03
C PRO A 376 -26.69 -5.35 0.26
N TRP A 377 -26.92 -6.44 1.00
CA TRP A 377 -26.27 -6.70 2.28
C TRP A 377 -24.73 -6.78 2.18
N VAL A 378 -24.21 -7.16 1.01
CA VAL A 378 -22.78 -7.32 0.80
C VAL A 378 -22.03 -5.97 0.88
N SER A 379 -22.71 -4.85 0.64
CA SER A 379 -22.12 -3.52 0.82
C SER A 379 -21.73 -3.25 2.28
N ALA A 380 -22.58 -3.68 3.23
CA ALA A 380 -22.26 -3.60 4.66
C ALA A 380 -21.08 -4.54 5.04
N PHE A 381 -21.05 -5.76 4.47
CA PHE A 381 -19.93 -6.67 4.67
C PHE A 381 -18.62 -6.11 4.11
N LEU A 382 -18.65 -5.54 2.90
CA LEU A 382 -17.47 -4.91 2.29
C LEU A 382 -17.00 -3.69 3.10
N CYS A 383 -17.93 -2.88 3.62
CA CYS A 383 -17.61 -1.79 4.51
C CYS A 383 -16.89 -2.29 5.78
N GLY A 384 -17.37 -3.38 6.38
CA GLY A 384 -16.68 -4.05 7.49
C GLY A 384 -15.26 -4.53 7.12
N CYS A 385 -15.09 -5.15 5.96
CA CYS A 385 -13.76 -5.53 5.45
C CYS A 385 -12.84 -4.32 5.29
N LEU A 386 -13.35 -3.23 4.70
CA LEU A 386 -12.60 -1.98 4.53
C LEU A 386 -12.18 -1.37 5.88
N CYS A 387 -13.05 -1.42 6.90
CA CYS A 387 -12.69 -0.99 8.26
C CYS A 387 -11.52 -1.81 8.82
N PHE A 388 -11.56 -3.13 8.70
CA PHE A 388 -10.46 -3.98 9.16
C PHE A 388 -9.18 -3.78 8.36
N PHE A 389 -9.26 -3.64 7.04
CA PHE A 389 -8.11 -3.34 6.19
C PHE A 389 -7.51 -1.97 6.54
N ALA A 390 -8.34 -0.94 6.73
CA ALA A 390 -7.88 0.39 7.12
C ALA A 390 -7.15 0.36 8.47
N VAL A 391 -7.72 -0.31 9.48
CA VAL A 391 -7.06 -0.50 10.77
C VAL A 391 -5.74 -1.25 10.59
N GLY A 392 -5.71 -2.30 9.77
CA GLY A 392 -4.49 -3.04 9.42
C GLY A 392 -3.43 -2.12 8.82
N THR A 393 -3.80 -1.30 7.83
CA THR A 393 -2.90 -0.34 7.19
C THR A 393 -2.38 0.70 8.18
N ILE A 394 -3.25 1.24 9.04
CA ILE A 394 -2.84 2.17 10.10
C ILE A 394 -1.82 1.52 11.05
N LEU A 395 -2.01 0.24 11.40
CA LEU A 395 -1.08 -0.50 12.27
C LEU A 395 0.26 -0.76 11.57
N GLY A 396 0.24 -1.21 10.32
CA GLY A 396 1.45 -1.44 9.52
C GLY A 396 2.28 -0.16 9.32
N TRP A 397 1.63 0.90 8.89
CA TRP A 397 2.26 2.22 8.75
C TRP A 397 2.65 2.82 10.10
N GLY A 398 1.94 2.49 11.18
CA GLY A 398 2.31 2.82 12.56
C GLY A 398 3.64 2.20 12.95
N LEU A 399 3.88 0.94 12.59
CA LEU A 399 5.18 0.31 12.76
C LEU A 399 6.26 1.02 11.94
N TYR A 400 5.99 1.34 10.66
CA TYR A 400 6.94 2.01 9.77
C TYR A 400 7.33 3.40 10.32
N ALA A 401 6.35 4.19 10.71
CA ALA A 401 6.58 5.49 11.33
C ALA A 401 7.37 5.37 12.65
N GLY A 402 7.04 4.37 13.47
CA GLY A 402 7.77 4.06 14.69
C GLY A 402 9.25 3.77 14.40
N ARG A 403 9.56 2.98 13.37
CA ARG A 403 10.95 2.69 12.97
C ARG A 403 11.68 3.91 12.42
N CYS A 404 10.99 4.77 11.67
CA CYS A 404 11.53 6.05 11.21
C CYS A 404 11.82 6.99 12.39
N ALA A 405 10.89 7.13 13.32
CA ALA A 405 11.05 7.94 14.52
C ALA A 405 12.18 7.42 15.42
N GLU A 406 12.29 6.09 15.58
CA GLU A 406 13.38 5.45 16.32
C GLU A 406 14.76 5.73 15.71
N PHE A 407 14.85 5.73 14.39
CA PHE A 407 16.08 6.10 13.67
C PHE A 407 16.46 7.56 13.89
N LEU A 408 15.49 8.48 13.86
CA LEU A 408 15.72 9.94 13.98
C LEU A 408 16.03 10.34 15.43
N PHE A 409 15.31 9.79 16.39
CA PHE A 409 15.35 10.22 17.79
C PHE A 409 16.04 9.23 18.73
N GLY A 410 16.46 8.08 18.20
CA GLY A 410 17.15 7.02 18.93
C GLY A 410 16.27 6.17 19.84
N SER A 411 15.13 6.66 20.29
CA SER A 411 14.10 5.88 21.01
C SER A 411 12.76 6.59 20.94
N ILE A 412 11.67 5.82 20.98
CA ILE A 412 10.32 6.37 21.04
C ILE A 412 9.56 5.82 22.25
N ARG A 413 8.70 6.65 22.80
CA ARG A 413 7.69 6.21 23.77
C ARG A 413 6.42 5.89 23.02
N TRP A 414 6.16 4.61 22.81
CA TRP A 414 5.03 4.14 22.00
C TRP A 414 3.67 4.72 22.40
N GLY A 415 3.46 5.02 23.68
CA GLY A 415 2.21 5.66 24.14
C GLY A 415 2.01 7.06 23.57
N TRP A 416 3.04 7.93 23.63
CA TRP A 416 2.96 9.27 23.05
C TRP A 416 2.88 9.22 21.52
N PHE A 417 3.62 8.31 20.90
CA PHE A 417 3.57 8.10 19.46
C PHE A 417 2.17 7.67 19.01
N ALA A 418 1.53 6.75 19.73
CA ALA A 418 0.16 6.30 19.48
C ALA A 418 -0.85 7.45 19.60
N LEU A 419 -0.68 8.32 20.59
CA LEU A 419 -1.53 9.52 20.75
C LEU A 419 -1.40 10.45 19.53
N CYS A 420 -0.19 10.72 19.06
CA CYS A 420 0.03 11.50 17.84
C CYS A 420 -0.65 10.86 16.63
N GLN A 421 -0.58 9.54 16.48
CA GLN A 421 -1.30 8.83 15.42
C GLN A 421 -2.82 8.95 15.54
N GLY A 422 -3.39 8.82 16.74
CA GLY A 422 -4.81 9.02 16.98
C GLY A 422 -5.26 10.44 16.61
N ILE A 423 -4.44 11.45 16.90
CA ILE A 423 -4.70 12.84 16.46
C ILE A 423 -4.69 12.95 14.94
N CYS A 424 -3.73 12.32 14.26
CA CYS A 424 -3.66 12.32 12.79
C CYS A 424 -4.86 11.60 12.15
N VAL A 425 -5.37 10.53 12.76
CA VAL A 425 -6.62 9.90 12.38
C VAL A 425 -7.77 10.91 12.42
N MET A 426 -7.92 11.67 13.52
CA MET A 426 -8.98 12.69 13.65
C MET A 426 -8.80 13.83 12.64
N ILE A 427 -7.57 14.26 12.37
CA ILE A 427 -7.28 15.25 11.32
C ILE A 427 -7.74 14.72 9.95
N GLY A 428 -7.54 13.42 9.66
CA GLY A 428 -8.00 12.77 8.44
C GLY A 428 -9.51 12.78 8.24
N VAL A 429 -10.31 12.83 9.33
CA VAL A 429 -11.77 12.99 9.27
C VAL A 429 -12.18 14.38 8.79
N ILE A 430 -11.40 15.40 9.16
CA ILE A 430 -11.73 16.81 8.94
C ILE A 430 -11.22 17.32 7.58
N LEU A 431 -10.07 16.79 7.12
CA LEU A 431 -9.43 17.24 5.91
C LEU A 431 -10.17 16.82 4.63
N ASN A 432 -10.10 17.69 3.63
CA ASN A 432 -10.64 17.38 2.30
C ASN A 432 -9.89 16.20 1.69
N THR A 433 -10.63 15.23 1.16
CA THR A 433 -10.14 14.01 0.53
C THR A 433 -9.05 14.27 -0.51
N GLY A 434 -9.27 15.22 -1.42
CA GLY A 434 -8.32 15.53 -2.51
C GLY A 434 -6.95 15.98 -1.98
N THR A 435 -6.92 16.88 -1.01
CA THR A 435 -5.68 17.39 -0.41
C THR A 435 -4.92 16.28 0.33
N VAL A 436 -5.64 15.45 1.09
CA VAL A 436 -5.05 14.30 1.82
C VAL A 436 -4.38 13.33 0.84
N TRP A 437 -5.05 12.99 -0.25
CA TRP A 437 -4.50 12.09 -1.26
C TRP A 437 -3.28 12.69 -1.97
N THR A 438 -3.33 13.96 -2.38
CA THR A 438 -2.20 14.62 -3.05
C THR A 438 -0.96 14.67 -2.16
N LEU A 439 -1.09 15.07 -0.89
CA LEU A 439 0.03 15.08 0.06
C LEU A 439 0.58 13.68 0.31
N SER A 440 -0.30 12.70 0.43
CA SER A 440 0.06 11.31 0.65
C SER A 440 0.83 10.72 -0.52
N GLU A 441 0.35 10.92 -1.74
CA GLU A 441 1.04 10.46 -2.95
C GLU A 441 2.39 11.15 -3.11
N LEU A 442 2.48 12.46 -2.84
CA LEU A 442 3.72 13.22 -2.95
C LEU A 442 4.79 12.73 -1.97
N THR A 443 4.43 12.59 -0.69
CA THR A 443 5.38 12.12 0.35
C THR A 443 5.82 10.69 0.09
N ASN A 444 4.91 9.82 -0.35
CA ASN A 444 5.19 8.44 -0.69
C ASN A 444 6.14 8.33 -1.89
N GLY A 445 5.89 9.13 -2.94
CA GLY A 445 6.76 9.19 -4.10
C GLY A 445 8.17 9.69 -3.77
N LEU A 446 8.29 10.76 -3.00
CA LEU A 446 9.59 11.29 -2.58
C LEU A 446 10.35 10.31 -1.69
N MET A 447 9.67 9.56 -0.82
CA MET A 447 10.28 8.52 0.02
C MET A 447 10.88 7.38 -0.80
N ALA A 448 10.32 7.05 -1.95
CA ALA A 448 10.85 6.01 -2.82
C ALA A 448 12.27 6.33 -3.34
N LEU A 449 12.60 7.60 -3.60
CA LEU A 449 13.87 8.00 -4.19
C LEU A 449 15.10 7.51 -3.39
N PRO A 450 15.24 7.79 -2.09
CA PRO A 450 16.37 7.30 -1.30
C PRO A 450 16.46 5.76 -1.28
N ASN A 451 15.32 5.06 -1.26
CA ASN A 451 15.29 3.60 -1.28
C ASN A 451 15.78 3.03 -2.61
N LEU A 452 15.30 3.57 -3.74
CA LEU A 452 15.73 3.12 -5.07
C LEU A 452 17.23 3.34 -5.29
N VAL A 453 17.78 4.48 -4.80
CA VAL A 453 19.22 4.72 -4.81
C VAL A 453 19.97 3.70 -3.96
N ALA A 454 19.43 3.35 -2.79
CA ALA A 454 20.04 2.34 -1.92
C ALA A 454 20.03 0.95 -2.56
N LEU A 455 18.92 0.54 -3.16
CA LEU A 455 18.82 -0.74 -3.88
C LEU A 455 19.82 -0.81 -5.02
N ALA A 456 19.94 0.26 -5.81
CA ALA A 456 20.89 0.37 -6.89
C ALA A 456 22.34 0.24 -6.41
N ALA A 457 22.70 0.94 -5.35
CA ALA A 457 24.05 0.92 -4.79
C ALA A 457 24.41 -0.41 -4.11
N LEU A 458 23.42 -1.10 -3.50
CA LEU A 458 23.62 -2.37 -2.79
C LEU A 458 23.43 -3.61 -3.67
N MET A 459 23.24 -3.45 -4.97
CA MET A 459 23.08 -4.56 -5.92
C MET A 459 24.23 -5.59 -5.89
N PRO A 460 25.52 -5.20 -5.76
CA PRO A 460 26.59 -6.17 -5.66
C PRO A 460 26.48 -7.09 -4.43
N GLU A 461 26.04 -6.52 -3.31
CA GLU A 461 25.80 -7.28 -2.07
C GLU A 461 24.63 -8.25 -2.20
N LEU A 462 23.53 -7.81 -2.81
CA LEU A 462 22.40 -8.68 -3.10
C LEU A 462 22.81 -9.87 -3.97
N ALA A 463 23.57 -9.62 -5.04
CA ALA A 463 24.05 -10.69 -5.92
C ALA A 463 25.00 -11.66 -5.20
N ARG A 464 25.80 -11.16 -4.23
CA ARG A 464 26.65 -11.99 -3.38
C ARG A 464 25.81 -12.90 -2.46
N LEU A 465 24.81 -12.34 -1.78
CA LEU A 465 23.91 -13.09 -0.89
C LEU A 465 23.16 -14.20 -1.64
N ILE A 466 22.69 -13.92 -2.85
CA ILE A 466 22.02 -14.93 -3.68
C ILE A 466 22.97 -16.08 -4.02
N ARG A 467 24.22 -15.79 -4.39
CA ARG A 467 25.23 -16.83 -4.67
C ARG A 467 25.52 -17.69 -3.45
N GLN A 468 25.76 -17.06 -2.29
CA GLN A 468 26.00 -17.77 -1.03
C GLN A 468 24.84 -18.67 -0.63
N TYR A 469 23.58 -18.23 -0.87
CA TYR A 469 22.42 -19.06 -0.62
C TYR A 469 22.31 -20.27 -1.53
N GLN A 470 22.83 -20.19 -2.76
CA GLN A 470 22.79 -21.28 -3.73
C GLN A 470 23.90 -22.32 -3.55
N GLU A 471 24.97 -21.93 -2.87
CA GLU A 471 26.10 -22.79 -2.52
C GLU A 471 25.85 -23.61 -1.25
N ARG A 472 24.76 -23.32 -0.52
CA ARG A 472 24.26 -24.11 0.62
C ARG A 472 23.39 -25.28 0.18
#